data_0c21c003f3250cae574760a6748831f0
#
_entry.id   0c21c003f3250cae574760a6748831f0
#
_cell.length_a   1.000
_cell.length_b   1.000
_cell.length_c   1.000
_cell.angle_alpha   90.00
_cell.angle_beta   90.00
_cell.angle_gamma   90.00
#
_symmetry.space_group_name_H-M   'P 1'
#
loop_
_entity.id
_entity.type
_entity.pdbx_description
1 polymer ?
#
loop_
_entity_poly.entity_id
_entity_poly.type
_entity_poly.pdbx_seq_one_letter_code
_entity_poly.pdbx_strand_id
1 'polypeptide(L)'
;MKIQINHNDQVYHIDLKKGHDLSIRNDFSGNAPTFFGAEQPKAVPQHSGDFIGDLESGGSCNVPIVSCNIHCTGTHTECISHIQDSKFKIPDKVPRDFIPAHLITVEPVAENSIKDSYHCDISDSIVIGKELIKNKISISCQALIIRTLPNDQSKISRNYDDRPAPFFTNDAIHYINKLGIMHLLVDVPSIDKPDDGGRLGNHRLFFDHGDTISELLFIPNDLLDGFGFLQIQVPNWNLDSAPSRPIFFPV
;
A
#
# COMPACT_ATOMS: atom_id res chain seq x y z
N MET A 1 0.59 24.75 -8.70
CA MET A 1 1.14 24.55 -10.07
C MET A 1 0.19 23.61 -10.78
N LYS A 2 -0.22 23.96 -12.00
CA LYS A 2 -1.06 23.09 -12.82
C LYS A 2 -0.21 22.50 -13.93
N ILE A 3 -0.45 21.23 -14.24
CA ILE A 3 0.16 20.50 -15.34
C ILE A 3 -0.93 19.92 -16.25
N GLN A 4 -0.53 19.57 -17.46
CA GLN A 4 -1.38 18.92 -18.44
C GLN A 4 -0.77 17.55 -18.77
N ILE A 5 -1.60 16.51 -18.74
CA ILE A 5 -1.22 15.15 -19.11
C ILE A 5 -2.10 14.68 -20.24
N ASN A 6 -1.51 14.12 -21.29
CA ASN A 6 -2.21 13.44 -22.37
C ASN A 6 -2.27 11.95 -22.07
N HIS A 7 -3.46 11.37 -22.00
CA HIS A 7 -3.67 9.95 -21.79
C HIS A 7 -4.90 9.47 -22.59
N ASN A 8 -4.76 8.39 -23.38
CA ASN A 8 -5.83 7.83 -24.21
C ASN A 8 -6.58 8.88 -25.06
N ASP A 9 -5.82 9.71 -25.79
CA ASP A 9 -6.32 10.80 -26.65
C ASP A 9 -7.13 11.89 -25.91
N GLN A 10 -7.11 11.88 -24.58
CA GLN A 10 -7.71 12.91 -23.73
C GLN A 10 -6.64 13.75 -23.03
N VAL A 11 -6.99 15.01 -22.79
CA VAL A 11 -6.16 15.98 -22.09
C VAL A 11 -6.69 16.19 -20.69
N TYR A 12 -5.89 15.89 -19.69
CA TYR A 12 -6.24 16.08 -18.27
C TYR A 12 -5.46 17.24 -17.69
N HIS A 13 -6.13 18.03 -16.85
CA HIS A 13 -5.52 19.16 -16.14
C HIS A 13 -5.43 18.85 -14.65
N ILE A 14 -4.21 18.76 -14.12
CA ILE A 14 -3.95 18.42 -12.73
C ILE A 14 -3.44 19.63 -11.98
N ASP A 15 -4.05 19.96 -10.84
CA ASP A 15 -3.48 20.88 -9.88
C ASP A 15 -2.66 20.14 -8.84
N LEU A 16 -1.34 20.25 -8.89
CA LEU A 16 -0.43 19.56 -7.99
C LEU A 16 -0.60 19.96 -6.50
N LYS A 17 -1.33 21.05 -6.22
CA LYS A 17 -1.71 21.41 -4.84
C LYS A 17 -2.89 20.63 -4.29
N LYS A 18 -3.60 19.89 -5.15
CA LYS A 18 -4.79 19.09 -4.82
C LYS A 18 -4.49 17.60 -4.74
N GLY A 19 -3.23 17.21 -4.67
CA GLY A 19 -2.85 15.82 -4.45
C GLY A 19 -3.23 15.36 -3.05
N HIS A 20 -3.81 14.17 -2.95
CA HIS A 20 -4.16 13.51 -1.70
C HIS A 20 -3.04 12.53 -1.33
N ASP A 21 -2.41 12.75 -0.19
CA ASP A 21 -1.45 11.82 0.40
C ASP A 21 -2.21 10.62 0.97
N LEU A 22 -1.93 9.45 0.45
CA LEU A 22 -2.59 8.20 0.84
C LEU A 22 -1.75 7.41 1.86
N SER A 23 -0.60 7.94 2.26
CA SER A 23 0.27 7.26 3.21
C SER A 23 -0.16 7.51 4.66
N ILE A 24 0.01 6.49 5.50
CA ILE A 24 0.04 6.65 6.94
C ILE A 24 1.38 7.28 7.31
N ARG A 25 1.36 8.35 8.12
CA ARG A 25 2.59 8.96 8.63
C ARG A 25 3.31 7.95 9.53
N ASN A 26 4.58 7.66 9.24
CA ASN A 26 5.39 6.83 10.12
C ASN A 26 5.53 7.48 11.51
N ASP A 27 5.00 6.80 12.52
CA ASP A 27 5.06 7.23 13.92
C ASP A 27 6.13 6.40 14.65
N PHE A 28 7.10 7.09 15.26
CA PHE A 28 8.19 6.46 16.03
C PHE A 28 7.98 6.60 17.53
N SER A 29 6.81 7.05 17.98
CA SER A 29 6.44 7.21 19.38
C SER A 29 5.60 6.06 19.94
N GLY A 30 5.39 4.99 19.17
CA GLY A 30 4.66 3.80 19.60
C GLY A 30 3.19 3.77 19.18
N ASN A 31 2.81 4.54 18.16
CA ASN A 31 1.44 4.61 17.65
C ASN A 31 1.34 4.31 16.14
N ALA A 32 2.27 3.54 15.60
CA ALA A 32 2.21 3.05 14.23
C ALA A 32 1.25 1.85 14.11
N PRO A 33 0.66 1.58 12.93
CA PRO A 33 0.01 0.31 12.69
C PRO A 33 1.04 -0.81 12.79
N THR A 34 0.62 -1.98 13.26
CA THR A 34 1.46 -3.18 13.34
C THR A 34 0.75 -4.40 12.78
N PHE A 35 1.55 -5.31 12.23
CA PHE A 35 1.10 -6.55 11.64
C PHE A 35 2.16 -7.63 11.79
N PHE A 36 1.76 -8.89 11.85
CA PHE A 36 2.65 -10.06 11.85
C PHE A 36 3.68 -10.05 13.00
N GLY A 37 3.25 -9.68 14.19
CA GLY A 37 4.09 -9.63 15.39
C GLY A 37 5.18 -8.57 15.38
N ALA A 38 5.12 -7.60 14.48
CA ALA A 38 6.14 -6.56 14.39
C ALA A 38 6.14 -5.65 15.63
N GLU A 39 7.33 -5.34 16.13
CA GLU A 39 7.48 -4.30 17.15
C GLU A 39 7.16 -2.91 16.59
N GLN A 40 6.73 -2.00 17.46
CA GLN A 40 6.58 -0.59 17.13
C GLN A 40 7.89 0.01 16.63
N PRO A 41 7.85 0.85 15.59
CA PRO A 41 9.03 1.55 15.10
C PRO A 41 9.58 2.50 16.19
N LYS A 42 10.88 2.72 16.17
CA LYS A 42 11.59 3.51 17.20
C LYS A 42 12.51 4.51 16.52
N ALA A 43 12.63 5.69 17.14
CA ALA A 43 13.66 6.66 16.84
C ALA A 43 14.42 6.98 18.13
N VAL A 44 15.73 6.82 18.09
CA VAL A 44 16.61 7.10 19.24
C VAL A 44 17.70 8.09 18.83
N PRO A 45 18.10 9.03 19.70
CA PRO A 45 19.20 9.94 19.38
C PRO A 45 20.51 9.21 19.09
N GLN A 46 21.28 9.71 18.12
CA GLN A 46 22.66 9.27 17.91
C GLN A 46 23.54 9.78 19.04
N HIS A 47 24.36 8.90 19.62
CA HIS A 47 25.41 9.24 20.56
C HIS A 47 26.78 8.83 20.01
N SER A 48 27.80 9.71 20.15
CA SER A 48 29.17 9.41 19.73
C SER A 48 30.16 10.24 20.57
N GLY A 49 30.82 9.62 21.54
CA GLY A 49 31.64 10.34 22.55
C GLY A 49 30.77 11.36 23.28
N ASP A 50 31.19 12.63 23.29
CA ASP A 50 30.45 13.73 23.91
C ASP A 50 29.32 14.27 23.03
N PHE A 51 29.16 13.79 21.79
CA PHE A 51 28.07 14.21 20.88
C PHE A 51 26.75 13.57 21.28
N ILE A 52 25.73 14.41 21.46
CA ILE A 52 24.35 14.02 21.72
C ILE A 52 23.50 14.57 20.58
N GLY A 53 22.87 13.67 19.80
CA GLY A 53 22.00 14.00 18.67
C GLY A 53 20.56 14.31 19.09
N ASP A 54 20.37 15.12 20.14
CA ASP A 54 19.08 15.47 20.71
C ASP A 54 19.13 16.86 21.35
N LEU A 55 18.32 17.78 20.84
CA LEU A 55 18.23 19.16 21.35
C LEU A 55 17.66 19.21 22.76
N GLU A 56 16.70 18.35 23.11
CA GLU A 56 16.09 18.31 24.44
C GLU A 56 17.07 17.83 25.50
N SER A 57 18.04 17.00 25.12
CA SER A 57 19.13 16.52 25.97
C SER A 57 20.37 17.42 25.95
N GLY A 58 20.27 18.63 25.38
CA GLY A 58 21.37 19.61 25.37
C GLY A 58 22.33 19.47 24.17
N GLY A 59 22.01 18.67 23.19
CA GLY A 59 22.77 18.57 21.94
C GLY A 59 22.57 19.78 21.03
N SER A 60 23.42 19.91 20.03
CA SER A 60 23.38 21.03 19.07
C SER A 60 22.37 20.82 17.92
N CYS A 61 21.92 19.59 17.69
CA CYS A 61 20.98 19.21 16.63
C CYS A 61 20.32 17.87 16.91
N ASN A 62 19.21 17.58 16.22
CA ASN A 62 18.57 16.25 16.26
C ASN A 62 19.16 15.36 15.17
N VAL A 63 19.70 14.19 15.57
CA VAL A 63 20.21 13.16 14.67
C VAL A 63 19.63 11.80 15.11
N PRO A 64 18.41 11.47 14.68
CA PRO A 64 17.78 10.21 15.07
C PRO A 64 18.32 9.03 14.27
N ILE A 65 18.50 7.90 14.95
CA ILE A 65 18.60 6.57 14.35
C ILE A 65 17.19 5.98 14.38
N VAL A 66 16.67 5.55 13.22
CA VAL A 66 15.34 4.96 13.11
C VAL A 66 15.42 3.45 12.89
N SER A 67 14.51 2.72 13.52
CA SER A 67 14.32 1.28 13.34
C SER A 67 12.85 1.00 13.11
N CYS A 68 12.51 0.30 12.03
CA CYS A 68 11.14 -0.09 11.70
C CYS A 68 11.14 -1.39 10.88
N ASN A 69 10.02 -2.12 10.94
CA ASN A 69 9.74 -3.17 9.98
C ASN A 69 9.01 -2.54 8.78
N ILE A 70 9.63 -2.58 7.60
CA ILE A 70 9.12 -1.89 6.41
C ILE A 70 7.75 -2.42 6.01
N HIS A 71 7.56 -3.74 5.99
CA HIS A 71 6.32 -4.39 5.57
C HIS A 71 5.19 -4.29 6.59
N CYS A 72 5.50 -4.07 7.87
CA CYS A 72 4.53 -4.29 8.94
C CYS A 72 4.19 -3.06 9.77
N THR A 73 4.87 -1.92 9.58
CA THR A 73 4.71 -0.77 10.50
C THR A 73 4.37 0.56 9.83
N GLY A 74 3.86 0.53 8.62
CA GLY A 74 3.42 1.75 7.91
C GLY A 74 3.28 1.54 6.41
N THR A 75 2.81 2.57 5.73
CA THR A 75 2.66 2.52 4.28
C THR A 75 4.00 2.25 3.60
N HIS A 76 4.03 1.20 2.81
CA HIS A 76 5.21 0.77 2.08
C HIS A 76 4.82 0.34 0.66
N THR A 77 5.82 0.21 -0.18
CA THR A 77 5.69 -0.36 -1.53
C THR A 77 6.77 -1.42 -1.69
N GLU A 78 6.40 -2.52 -2.28
CA GLU A 78 7.22 -3.70 -2.48
C GLU A 78 7.19 -4.20 -3.93
N CYS A 79 8.14 -5.05 -4.30
CA CYS A 79 8.25 -5.66 -5.62
C CYS A 79 8.51 -7.15 -5.52
N ILE A 80 8.62 -7.81 -6.69
CA ILE A 80 8.82 -9.26 -6.83
C ILE A 80 9.94 -9.85 -5.94
N SER A 81 10.96 -9.06 -5.59
CA SER A 81 12.05 -9.52 -4.71
C SER A 81 11.61 -9.78 -3.27
N HIS A 82 10.40 -9.37 -2.89
CA HIS A 82 9.80 -9.73 -1.61
C HIS A 82 9.54 -11.24 -1.48
N ILE A 83 9.17 -11.89 -2.58
CA ILE A 83 8.70 -13.29 -2.56
C ILE A 83 9.65 -14.27 -3.28
N GLN A 84 10.65 -13.77 -3.99
CA GLN A 84 11.63 -14.60 -4.69
C GLN A 84 12.95 -13.90 -4.89
N ASP A 85 14.04 -14.66 -5.06
CA ASP A 85 15.32 -14.07 -5.44
C ASP A 85 15.22 -13.44 -6.83
N SER A 86 15.48 -12.15 -6.88
CA SER A 86 15.39 -11.34 -8.11
C SER A 86 16.45 -10.25 -8.10
N LYS A 87 16.95 -9.89 -9.28
CA LYS A 87 17.87 -8.78 -9.46
C LYS A 87 17.22 -7.40 -9.28
N PHE A 88 15.90 -7.33 -9.40
CA PHE A 88 15.18 -6.06 -9.26
C PHE A 88 15.09 -5.64 -7.81
N LYS A 89 15.16 -4.33 -7.57
CA LYS A 89 14.93 -3.68 -6.28
C LYS A 89 13.79 -2.69 -6.43
N ILE A 90 13.23 -2.25 -5.29
CA ILE A 90 12.03 -1.40 -5.34
C ILE A 90 12.20 -0.15 -6.22
N PRO A 91 13.34 0.56 -6.26
CA PRO A 91 13.50 1.72 -7.13
C PRO A 91 13.50 1.39 -8.63
N ASP A 92 13.73 0.12 -9.01
CA ASP A 92 13.70 -0.32 -10.40
C ASP A 92 12.29 -0.54 -10.92
N LYS A 93 11.32 -0.70 -10.00
CA LYS A 93 9.92 -1.07 -10.29
C LYS A 93 8.92 0.07 -10.11
N VAL A 94 9.26 1.07 -9.30
CA VAL A 94 8.41 2.24 -9.11
C VAL A 94 8.62 3.24 -10.23
N PRO A 95 7.58 3.59 -11.00
CA PRO A 95 7.67 4.60 -12.05
C PRO A 95 8.02 5.97 -11.48
N ARG A 96 8.79 6.75 -12.26
CA ARG A 96 9.11 8.14 -11.93
C ARG A 96 8.05 9.12 -12.41
N ASP A 97 7.17 8.65 -13.29
CA ASP A 97 6.13 9.43 -13.95
C ASP A 97 4.82 9.42 -13.15
N PHE A 98 3.85 10.17 -13.64
CA PHE A 98 2.46 10.05 -13.22
C PHE A 98 1.84 8.79 -13.80
N ILE A 99 1.28 7.95 -12.96
CA ILE A 99 0.66 6.68 -13.31
C ILE A 99 -0.84 6.90 -13.45
N PRO A 100 -1.48 6.58 -14.59
CA PRO A 100 -2.94 6.56 -14.69
C PRO A 100 -3.51 5.57 -13.67
N ALA A 101 -4.38 6.04 -12.79
CA ALA A 101 -4.87 5.28 -11.64
C ALA A 101 -6.38 5.39 -11.48
N HIS A 102 -6.99 4.37 -10.91
CA HIS A 102 -8.40 4.39 -10.53
C HIS A 102 -8.55 4.07 -9.04
N LEU A 103 -9.25 4.91 -8.30
CA LEU A 103 -9.66 4.66 -6.92
C LEU A 103 -11.05 4.03 -6.91
N ILE A 104 -11.19 2.93 -6.19
CA ILE A 104 -12.47 2.28 -5.91
C ILE A 104 -12.64 2.01 -4.41
N THR A 105 -13.89 2.05 -3.95
CA THR A 105 -14.26 1.63 -2.59
C THR A 105 -14.99 0.30 -2.65
N VAL A 106 -14.60 -0.63 -1.79
CA VAL A 106 -15.23 -1.94 -1.65
C VAL A 106 -15.66 -2.21 -0.20
N GLU A 107 -16.73 -2.94 -0.03
CA GLU A 107 -17.16 -3.46 1.27
C GLU A 107 -16.86 -4.96 1.30
N PRO A 108 -15.83 -5.41 2.05
CA PRO A 108 -15.49 -6.82 2.16
C PRO A 108 -16.64 -7.63 2.73
N VAL A 109 -16.73 -8.89 2.31
CA VAL A 109 -17.84 -9.78 2.64
C VAL A 109 -17.36 -11.08 3.28
N ALA A 110 -18.25 -11.79 3.96
CA ALA A 110 -17.94 -13.13 4.47
C ALA A 110 -17.67 -14.10 3.30
N GLU A 111 -16.70 -14.98 3.44
CA GLU A 111 -16.26 -15.92 2.39
C GLU A 111 -17.41 -16.80 1.87
N ASN A 112 -18.35 -17.18 2.73
CA ASN A 112 -19.49 -18.02 2.37
C ASN A 112 -20.55 -17.33 1.51
N SER A 113 -20.45 -16.00 1.34
CA SER A 113 -21.32 -15.20 0.47
C SER A 113 -20.86 -15.15 -0.98
N ILE A 114 -19.67 -15.67 -1.28
CA ILE A 114 -19.06 -15.65 -2.63
C ILE A 114 -18.67 -17.06 -3.07
N LYS A 115 -18.31 -17.21 -4.35
CA LYS A 115 -17.87 -18.46 -4.96
C LYS A 115 -16.40 -18.42 -5.41
N ASP A 116 -15.69 -17.40 -5.01
CA ASP A 116 -14.29 -17.23 -5.38
C ASP A 116 -13.41 -18.26 -4.69
N SER A 117 -12.31 -18.61 -5.33
CA SER A 117 -11.31 -19.53 -4.81
C SER A 117 -10.20 -18.82 -4.04
N TYR A 118 -9.57 -19.56 -3.15
CA TYR A 118 -8.32 -19.20 -2.49
C TYR A 118 -7.43 -20.43 -2.33
N HIS A 119 -6.13 -20.28 -2.24
CA HIS A 119 -5.16 -21.37 -2.25
C HIS A 119 -5.03 -22.14 -0.92
N CYS A 120 -5.75 -21.73 0.11
CA CYS A 120 -5.91 -22.45 1.38
C CYS A 120 -7.31 -22.24 1.95
N ASP A 121 -7.59 -22.81 3.13
CA ASP A 121 -8.86 -22.64 3.81
C ASP A 121 -9.06 -21.18 4.26
N ILE A 122 -10.25 -20.63 3.96
CA ILE A 122 -10.68 -19.27 4.30
C ILE A 122 -11.97 -19.25 5.12
N SER A 123 -12.35 -20.37 5.71
CA SER A 123 -13.53 -20.46 6.57
C SER A 123 -13.50 -19.36 7.64
N ASP A 124 -14.67 -18.78 7.90
CA ASP A 124 -14.86 -17.66 8.85
C ASP A 124 -14.08 -16.38 8.53
N SER A 125 -13.61 -16.22 7.30
CA SER A 125 -12.85 -15.03 6.88
C SER A 125 -13.74 -13.95 6.25
N ILE A 126 -13.25 -12.72 6.30
CA ILE A 126 -13.80 -11.58 5.55
C ILE A 126 -12.87 -11.33 4.36
N VAL A 127 -13.42 -11.30 3.15
CA VAL A 127 -12.64 -11.29 1.93
C VAL A 127 -13.08 -10.21 0.93
N ILE A 128 -12.15 -9.84 0.05
CA ILE A 128 -12.37 -8.95 -1.08
C ILE A 128 -12.44 -9.84 -2.32
N GLY A 129 -13.67 -10.14 -2.76
CA GLY A 129 -13.92 -10.99 -3.91
C GLY A 129 -13.93 -10.22 -5.22
N LYS A 130 -13.81 -10.96 -6.32
CA LYS A 130 -13.78 -10.44 -7.69
C LYS A 130 -15.00 -9.55 -8.03
N GLU A 131 -16.21 -9.95 -7.63
CA GLU A 131 -17.42 -9.20 -7.98
C GLU A 131 -17.48 -7.82 -7.29
N LEU A 132 -16.75 -7.61 -6.19
CA LEU A 132 -16.64 -6.30 -5.53
C LEU A 132 -15.81 -5.29 -6.34
N ILE A 133 -14.97 -5.77 -7.24
CA ILE A 133 -14.07 -4.97 -8.09
C ILE A 133 -14.67 -4.79 -9.50
N LYS A 134 -15.39 -5.82 -9.95
CA LYS A 134 -15.94 -5.89 -11.29
C LYS A 134 -16.82 -4.70 -11.63
N ASN A 135 -16.64 -4.15 -12.85
CA ASN A 135 -17.38 -3.01 -13.37
C ASN A 135 -17.21 -1.67 -12.62
N LYS A 136 -16.25 -1.59 -11.67
CA LYS A 136 -15.96 -0.32 -10.98
C LYS A 136 -14.92 0.55 -11.70
N ILE A 137 -14.16 -0.04 -12.61
CA ILE A 137 -13.12 0.65 -13.38
C ILE A 137 -13.67 0.99 -14.75
N SER A 138 -13.80 2.29 -15.02
CA SER A 138 -14.41 2.81 -16.25
C SER A 138 -13.40 3.27 -17.29
N ILE A 139 -12.16 3.52 -16.89
CA ILE A 139 -11.07 4.02 -17.74
C ILE A 139 -9.87 3.10 -17.57
N SER A 140 -9.21 2.76 -18.68
CA SER A 140 -7.97 1.98 -18.65
C SER A 140 -6.91 2.70 -17.82
N CYS A 141 -6.32 2.00 -16.86
CA CYS A 141 -5.33 2.53 -15.93
C CYS A 141 -4.26 1.48 -15.65
N GLN A 142 -3.11 1.92 -15.13
CA GLN A 142 -2.00 1.06 -14.74
C GLN A 142 -1.94 0.83 -13.25
N ALA A 143 -2.58 1.69 -12.45
CA ALA A 143 -2.67 1.53 -11.01
C ALA A 143 -4.12 1.41 -10.54
N LEU A 144 -4.34 0.55 -9.56
CA LEU A 144 -5.62 0.37 -8.90
C LEU A 144 -5.44 0.64 -7.41
N ILE A 145 -6.21 1.61 -6.89
CA ILE A 145 -6.25 1.97 -5.48
C ILE A 145 -7.55 1.44 -4.91
N ILE A 146 -7.49 0.63 -3.85
CA ILE A 146 -8.66 0.02 -3.23
C ILE A 146 -8.78 0.48 -1.78
N ARG A 147 -9.88 1.18 -1.48
CA ARG A 147 -10.31 1.52 -0.13
C ARG A 147 -11.31 0.49 0.35
N THR A 148 -11.09 -0.06 1.55
CA THR A 148 -12.01 -1.01 2.18
C THR A 148 -12.89 -0.36 3.23
N LEU A 149 -14.17 -0.76 3.30
CA LEU A 149 -15.09 -0.36 4.36
C LEU A 149 -15.18 -1.43 5.46
N PRO A 150 -15.42 -1.05 6.74
CA PRO A 150 -15.45 0.34 7.22
C PRO A 150 -14.05 0.97 7.21
N ASN A 151 -13.98 2.23 6.77
CA ASN A 151 -12.72 2.97 6.71
C ASN A 151 -12.63 3.96 7.88
N ASP A 152 -12.39 3.43 9.06
CA ASP A 152 -12.25 4.23 10.28
C ASP A 152 -10.80 4.63 10.58
N GLN A 153 -10.64 5.70 11.35
CA GLN A 153 -9.33 6.27 11.70
C GLN A 153 -8.40 5.29 12.44
N SER A 154 -8.93 4.22 13.04
CA SER A 154 -8.08 3.25 13.74
C SER A 154 -7.10 2.53 12.81
N LYS A 155 -7.35 2.51 11.50
CA LYS A 155 -6.42 1.92 10.52
C LYS A 155 -5.02 2.53 10.62
N ILE A 156 -4.89 3.80 11.00
CA ILE A 156 -3.59 4.48 11.06
C ILE A 156 -2.69 4.03 12.21
N SER A 157 -3.25 3.30 13.19
CA SER A 157 -2.52 2.86 14.39
C SER A 157 -2.96 1.47 14.88
N ARG A 158 -3.68 0.72 14.04
CA ARG A 158 -4.25 -0.57 14.41
C ARG A 158 -3.19 -1.64 14.56
N ASN A 159 -3.30 -2.43 15.64
CA ASN A 159 -2.66 -3.74 15.69
C ASN A 159 -3.55 -4.74 14.92
N TYR A 160 -3.08 -5.18 13.75
CA TYR A 160 -3.83 -6.09 12.89
C TYR A 160 -3.73 -7.55 13.34
N ASP A 161 -2.84 -7.89 14.27
CA ASP A 161 -2.82 -9.23 14.88
C ASP A 161 -4.01 -9.43 15.83
N ASP A 162 -4.44 -8.35 16.52
CA ASP A 162 -5.62 -8.37 17.38
C ASP A 162 -6.94 -8.19 16.60
N ARG A 163 -6.88 -7.55 15.44
CA ARG A 163 -8.03 -7.22 14.59
C ARG A 163 -7.71 -7.54 13.13
N PRO A 164 -7.87 -8.81 12.72
CA PRO A 164 -7.57 -9.24 11.36
C PRO A 164 -8.26 -8.38 10.30
N ALA A 165 -7.51 -8.06 9.25
CA ALA A 165 -8.01 -7.34 8.09
C ALA A 165 -8.61 -8.31 7.06
N PRO A 166 -9.50 -7.84 6.18
CA PRO A 166 -9.86 -8.57 4.98
C PRO A 166 -8.65 -8.73 4.05
N PHE A 167 -8.68 -9.77 3.23
CA PHE A 167 -7.69 -10.06 2.21
C PHE A 167 -8.37 -10.41 0.88
N PHE A 168 -7.60 -10.49 -0.20
CA PHE A 168 -8.17 -10.74 -1.53
C PHE A 168 -8.33 -12.24 -1.78
N THR A 169 -9.36 -12.61 -2.56
CA THR A 169 -9.46 -13.96 -3.14
C THR A 169 -8.50 -14.09 -4.32
N ASN A 170 -8.11 -15.33 -4.68
CA ASN A 170 -7.28 -15.53 -5.87
C ASN A 170 -8.00 -15.08 -7.15
N ASP A 171 -9.32 -15.27 -7.23
CA ASP A 171 -10.13 -14.81 -8.36
C ASP A 171 -10.13 -13.28 -8.48
N ALA A 172 -10.07 -12.55 -7.37
CA ALA A 172 -9.95 -11.10 -7.38
C ALA A 172 -8.60 -10.66 -7.96
N ILE A 173 -7.49 -11.26 -7.55
CA ILE A 173 -6.16 -10.95 -8.06
C ILE A 173 -6.02 -11.35 -9.55
N HIS A 174 -6.52 -12.51 -9.95
CA HIS A 174 -6.58 -12.88 -11.36
C HIS A 174 -7.36 -11.88 -12.20
N TYR A 175 -8.46 -11.35 -11.66
CA TYR A 175 -9.23 -10.33 -12.34
C TYR A 175 -8.47 -8.99 -12.45
N ILE A 176 -7.79 -8.57 -11.38
CA ILE A 176 -6.93 -7.36 -11.38
C ILE A 176 -5.83 -7.49 -12.43
N ASN A 177 -5.14 -8.63 -12.50
CA ASN A 177 -4.12 -8.91 -13.51
C ASN A 177 -4.70 -8.84 -14.94
N LYS A 178 -5.91 -9.38 -15.14
CA LYS A 178 -6.60 -9.35 -16.44
C LYS A 178 -6.98 -7.95 -16.91
N LEU A 179 -7.13 -7.00 -15.98
CA LEU A 179 -7.33 -5.58 -16.29
C LEU A 179 -6.04 -4.86 -16.70
N GLY A 180 -4.89 -5.53 -16.60
CA GLY A 180 -3.58 -4.93 -16.92
C GLY A 180 -3.03 -4.01 -15.85
N ILE A 181 -3.45 -4.20 -14.59
CA ILE A 181 -2.95 -3.41 -13.46
C ILE A 181 -1.51 -3.82 -13.14
N MET A 182 -0.61 -2.85 -13.15
CA MET A 182 0.81 -3.00 -12.85
C MET A 182 1.14 -2.60 -11.40
N HIS A 183 0.35 -1.70 -10.82
CA HIS A 183 0.57 -1.16 -9.47
C HIS A 183 -0.73 -1.30 -8.67
N LEU A 184 -0.73 -2.17 -7.66
CA LEU A 184 -1.86 -2.38 -6.76
C LEU A 184 -1.61 -1.66 -5.43
N LEU A 185 -2.55 -0.82 -4.99
CA LEU A 185 -2.46 -0.07 -3.75
C LEU A 185 -3.66 -0.37 -2.86
N VAL A 186 -3.43 -0.78 -1.61
CA VAL A 186 -4.48 -1.26 -0.72
C VAL A 186 -4.33 -0.68 0.70
N ASP A 187 -5.44 -0.48 1.38
CA ASP A 187 -5.49 0.02 2.76
C ASP A 187 -5.56 -1.10 3.82
N VAL A 188 -5.18 -2.31 3.42
CA VAL A 188 -5.03 -3.49 4.27
C VAL A 188 -3.54 -3.82 4.47
N PRO A 189 -3.19 -4.57 5.53
CA PRO A 189 -1.79 -4.87 5.83
C PRO A 189 -1.16 -5.92 4.91
N SER A 190 -1.98 -6.72 4.22
CA SER A 190 -1.56 -7.68 3.21
C SER A 190 -2.69 -8.00 2.24
N ILE A 191 -2.32 -8.29 0.98
CA ILE A 191 -3.28 -8.84 -0.01
C ILE A 191 -3.54 -10.33 0.22
N ASP A 192 -2.68 -11.02 0.98
CA ASP A 192 -2.86 -12.42 1.38
C ASP A 192 -3.43 -12.55 2.81
N LYS A 193 -3.99 -13.73 3.10
CA LYS A 193 -4.38 -14.14 4.45
C LYS A 193 -3.13 -14.21 5.35
N PRO A 194 -3.17 -13.69 6.59
CA PRO A 194 -2.01 -13.75 7.50
C PRO A 194 -1.46 -15.15 7.73
N ASP A 195 -2.35 -16.14 7.83
CA ASP A 195 -2.00 -17.56 7.99
C ASP A 195 -2.42 -18.34 6.74
N ASP A 196 -1.64 -18.20 5.68
CA ASP A 196 -1.79 -18.97 4.43
C ASP A 196 -0.75 -20.11 4.31
N GLY A 197 -0.06 -20.43 5.40
CA GLY A 197 1.03 -21.38 5.43
C GLY A 197 2.32 -20.90 4.76
N GLY A 198 2.51 -19.58 4.68
CA GLY A 198 3.69 -18.94 4.07
C GLY A 198 3.72 -19.07 2.53
N ARG A 199 2.58 -19.29 1.90
CA ARG A 199 2.48 -19.47 0.44
C ARG A 199 2.55 -18.16 -0.32
N LEU A 200 2.03 -17.05 0.26
CA LEU A 200 1.92 -15.74 -0.37
C LEU A 200 1.33 -15.84 -1.78
N GLY A 201 0.20 -16.57 -1.86
CA GLY A 201 -0.37 -16.97 -3.14
C GLY A 201 -0.83 -15.81 -3.99
N ASN A 202 -1.44 -14.80 -3.39
CA ASN A 202 -1.86 -13.57 -4.10
C ASN A 202 -0.68 -12.71 -4.52
N HIS A 203 0.36 -12.58 -3.69
CA HIS A 203 1.60 -11.90 -4.08
C HIS A 203 2.21 -12.56 -5.32
N ARG A 204 2.32 -13.91 -5.32
CA ARG A 204 2.82 -14.65 -6.49
C ARG A 204 1.98 -14.41 -7.72
N LEU A 205 0.65 -14.53 -7.59
CA LEU A 205 -0.28 -14.29 -8.69
C LEU A 205 -0.16 -12.86 -9.23
N PHE A 206 -0.07 -11.86 -8.35
CA PHE A 206 0.03 -10.47 -8.79
C PHE A 206 1.37 -10.21 -9.48
N PHE A 207 2.50 -10.60 -8.88
CA PHE A 207 3.83 -10.35 -9.42
C PHE A 207 4.18 -11.17 -10.68
N ASP A 208 3.34 -12.13 -11.09
CA ASP A 208 3.46 -12.73 -12.43
C ASP A 208 3.23 -11.72 -13.56
N HIS A 209 2.52 -10.62 -13.29
CA HIS A 209 2.15 -9.59 -14.27
C HIS A 209 2.39 -8.16 -13.76
N GLY A 210 2.19 -7.90 -12.48
CA GLY A 210 2.33 -6.60 -11.84
C GLY A 210 3.76 -6.27 -11.44
N ASP A 211 4.02 -5.00 -11.19
CA ASP A 211 5.35 -4.49 -10.80
C ASP A 211 5.46 -4.21 -9.30
N THR A 212 4.43 -3.61 -8.69
CA THR A 212 4.47 -3.22 -7.27
C THR A 212 3.14 -3.42 -6.56
N ILE A 213 3.22 -3.77 -5.28
CA ILE A 213 2.12 -3.69 -4.33
C ILE A 213 2.45 -2.62 -3.30
N SER A 214 1.48 -1.77 -2.96
CA SER A 214 1.59 -0.84 -1.83
C SER A 214 0.51 -1.19 -0.81
N GLU A 215 0.90 -1.35 0.44
CA GLU A 215 0.05 -1.81 1.53
C GLU A 215 0.03 -0.82 2.69
N LEU A 216 -0.91 -1.00 3.63
CA LEU A 216 -1.12 -0.10 4.78
C LEU A 216 -1.31 1.37 4.35
N LEU A 217 -2.15 1.60 3.33
CA LEU A 217 -2.57 2.96 3.00
C LEU A 217 -3.67 3.45 3.96
N PHE A 218 -3.85 4.76 4.02
CA PHE A 218 -5.06 5.37 4.56
C PHE A 218 -5.65 6.33 3.52
N ILE A 219 -6.78 5.95 2.94
CA ILE A 219 -7.46 6.71 1.88
C ILE A 219 -8.56 7.54 2.53
N PRO A 220 -8.49 8.89 2.51
CA PRO A 220 -9.49 9.76 3.17
C PRO A 220 -10.92 9.46 2.72
N ASN A 221 -11.89 9.54 3.65
CA ASN A 221 -13.30 9.24 3.37
C ASN A 221 -13.97 10.24 2.43
N ASP A 222 -13.48 11.48 2.40
CA ASP A 222 -13.96 12.56 1.53
C ASP A 222 -13.38 12.51 0.11
N LEU A 223 -12.37 11.65 -0.12
CA LEU A 223 -11.84 11.40 -1.46
C LEU A 223 -12.81 10.50 -2.24
N LEU A 224 -13.34 11.00 -3.34
CA LEU A 224 -14.30 10.28 -4.17
C LEU A 224 -13.62 9.21 -5.03
N ASP A 225 -14.32 8.10 -5.25
CA ASP A 225 -13.92 7.09 -6.22
C ASP A 225 -13.86 7.68 -7.62
N GLY A 226 -12.92 7.24 -8.43
CA GLY A 226 -12.79 7.71 -9.80
C GLY A 226 -11.38 7.61 -10.36
N PHE A 227 -11.24 8.10 -11.58
CA PHE A 227 -9.98 8.16 -12.30
C PHE A 227 -9.13 9.36 -11.85
N GLY A 228 -7.83 9.20 -11.96
CA GLY A 228 -6.85 10.23 -11.68
C GLY A 228 -5.44 9.79 -12.01
N PHE A 229 -4.46 10.49 -11.46
CA PHE A 229 -3.06 10.19 -11.65
C PHE A 229 -2.38 9.99 -10.30
N LEU A 230 -1.50 9.02 -10.24
CA LEU A 230 -0.79 8.60 -9.04
C LEU A 230 0.71 8.88 -9.19
N GLN A 231 1.35 9.31 -8.12
CA GLN A 231 2.80 9.20 -7.94
C GLN A 231 3.08 8.32 -6.72
N ILE A 232 4.02 7.38 -6.86
CA ILE A 232 4.55 6.59 -5.75
C ILE A 232 5.98 7.08 -5.52
N GLN A 233 6.25 7.61 -4.32
CA GLN A 233 7.57 8.08 -3.95
C GLN A 233 8.19 7.12 -2.93
N VAL A 234 9.40 6.66 -3.23
CA VAL A 234 10.19 5.76 -2.36
C VAL A 234 11.62 6.28 -2.23
N PRO A 235 12.29 6.05 -1.11
CA PRO A 235 13.74 6.27 -1.03
C PRO A 235 14.47 5.28 -1.95
N ASN A 236 15.63 5.68 -2.46
CA ASN A 236 16.45 4.87 -3.37
C ASN A 236 17.22 3.77 -2.61
N TRP A 237 16.50 2.83 -2.03
CA TRP A 237 17.07 1.73 -1.24
C TRP A 237 17.31 0.49 -2.08
N ASN A 238 18.43 -0.17 -1.90
CA ASN A 238 18.74 -1.44 -2.55
C ASN A 238 18.07 -2.63 -1.81
N LEU A 239 16.73 -2.56 -1.65
CA LEU A 239 15.89 -3.55 -0.99
C LEU A 239 14.70 -3.93 -1.88
N ASP A 240 13.97 -4.96 -1.47
CA ASP A 240 12.72 -5.43 -2.09
C ASP A 240 11.55 -4.45 -1.89
N SER A 241 11.63 -3.66 -0.83
CA SER A 241 10.58 -2.75 -0.37
C SER A 241 11.15 -1.48 0.25
N ALA A 242 10.30 -0.48 0.40
CA ALA A 242 10.62 0.75 1.11
C ALA A 242 9.35 1.41 1.67
N PRO A 243 9.46 2.19 2.75
CA PRO A 243 8.41 3.13 3.10
C PRO A 243 8.06 4.00 1.89
N SER A 244 6.78 4.19 1.63
CA SER A 244 6.34 4.90 0.42
C SER A 244 5.36 6.01 0.74
N ARG A 245 5.26 6.95 -0.19
CA ARG A 245 4.33 8.07 -0.12
C ARG A 245 3.53 8.17 -1.42
N PRO A 246 2.48 7.36 -1.59
CA PRO A 246 1.59 7.46 -2.73
C PRO A 246 0.74 8.74 -2.65
N ILE A 247 0.75 9.54 -3.72
CA ILE A 247 -0.05 10.76 -3.82
C ILE A 247 -0.96 10.64 -5.03
N PHE A 248 -2.26 10.70 -4.79
CA PHE A 248 -3.29 10.59 -5.82
C PHE A 248 -3.86 11.97 -6.17
N PHE A 249 -4.01 12.25 -7.47
CA PHE A 249 -4.53 13.47 -8.05
C PHE A 249 -5.81 13.14 -8.84
N PRO A 250 -6.99 13.29 -8.26
CA PRO A 250 -8.26 13.05 -8.97
C PRO A 250 -8.46 14.08 -10.09
N VAL A 251 -9.18 13.69 -11.16
CA VAL A 251 -9.51 14.53 -12.31
C VAL A 251 -11.00 14.53 -12.63
#